data_aa3563109d3de79686acb9d970d650ab
#
_entry.id   aa3563109d3de79686acb9d970d650ab
#
_cell.length_a   1.000
_cell.length_b   1.000
_cell.length_c   1.000
_cell.angle_alpha   90.00
_cell.angle_beta   90.00
_cell.angle_gamma   90.00
#
_symmetry.space_group_name_H-M   'P 1'
#
loop_
_entity.id
_entity.type
_entity.pdbx_description
1 polymer ?
#
loop_
_entity_poly.entity_id
_entity_poly.type
_entity_poly.pdbx_seq_one_letter_code
_entity_poly.pdbx_strand_id
1 'polypeptide(L)'
;MPFTIVTADFQQLTPVVSGGLCRKFCECMQSVVLKTVFRSTDNDHLVFLNRIRNKQPDRATLTEYFGDRHWDMDMREAVQLGMDMARQSGKPFTWLTSTNKGASQVCEAALANMGISSTDLADGYLCDPNSKSNLRILARPGILIRLSRNFDKSRGFVNGAMAVVVESLRHN
;
A
#
# COMPACT_ATOMS: atom_id res chain seq x y z
N MET A 1 25.48 31.47 -0.52
CA MET A 1 25.37 30.25 0.33
C MET A 1 24.28 29.37 -0.22
N PRO A 2 24.48 28.08 -0.32
CA PRO A 2 23.37 27.18 -0.73
C PRO A 2 22.28 27.18 0.32
N PHE A 3 21.03 27.25 -0.14
CA PHE A 3 19.85 27.16 0.70
C PHE A 3 19.37 25.72 0.72
N THR A 4 19.16 25.16 1.92
CA THR A 4 18.72 23.77 2.08
C THR A 4 17.39 23.74 2.81
N ILE A 5 16.38 23.06 2.22
CA ILE A 5 15.10 22.77 2.85
C ILE A 5 15.03 21.26 3.08
N VAL A 6 14.69 20.87 4.31
CA VAL A 6 14.47 19.48 4.69
C VAL A 6 13.01 19.32 5.09
N THR A 7 12.32 18.33 4.52
CA THR A 7 10.97 17.94 4.91
C THR A 7 11.00 16.57 5.55
N ALA A 8 10.38 16.42 6.73
CA ALA A 8 10.36 15.17 7.46
C ALA A 8 9.04 14.97 8.21
N ASP A 9 8.64 13.73 8.39
CA ASP A 9 7.58 13.31 9.32
C ASP A 9 8.11 12.18 10.20
N PHE A 10 8.51 12.50 11.41
CA PHE A 10 9.13 11.55 12.36
C PHE A 10 8.13 10.58 13.02
N GLN A 11 6.86 10.72 12.73
CA GLN A 11 5.81 9.82 13.23
C GLN A 11 5.34 8.82 12.16
N GLN A 12 5.89 8.91 10.95
CA GLN A 12 5.72 7.86 9.95
C GLN A 12 6.64 6.67 10.26
N LEU A 13 6.48 5.58 9.50
CA LEU A 13 7.29 4.38 9.65
C LEU A 13 8.78 4.74 9.70
N THR A 14 9.44 4.24 10.74
CA THR A 14 10.88 4.42 10.89
C THR A 14 11.63 3.68 9.78
N PRO A 15 12.80 4.19 9.34
CA PRO A 15 13.67 3.46 8.43
C PRO A 15 14.04 2.08 9.00
N VAL A 16 14.16 1.10 8.14
CA VAL A 16 14.53 -0.29 8.51
C VAL A 16 15.94 -0.33 9.14
N VAL A 17 16.81 0.61 8.74
CA VAL A 17 18.16 0.75 9.30
C VAL A 17 18.15 1.86 10.34
N SER A 18 18.51 1.52 11.57
CA SER A 18 18.66 2.48 12.67
C SER A 18 19.82 3.45 12.38
N GLY A 19 19.51 4.72 12.26
CA GLY A 19 20.50 5.76 12.03
C GLY A 19 19.89 7.15 12.16
N GLY A 20 19.56 7.55 13.37
CA GLY A 20 18.84 8.77 13.71
C GLY A 20 19.55 10.11 13.46
N LEU A 21 20.53 10.17 12.55
CA LEU A 21 21.23 11.40 12.20
C LEU A 21 20.28 12.48 11.64
N CYS A 22 19.28 12.09 10.84
CA CYS A 22 18.32 13.05 10.28
C CYS A 22 17.52 13.78 11.36
N ARG A 23 17.09 13.09 12.41
CA ARG A 23 16.32 13.72 13.50
C ARG A 23 17.16 14.74 14.26
N LYS A 24 18.37 14.35 14.67
CA LYS A 24 19.32 15.25 15.35
C LYS A 24 19.69 16.45 14.48
N PHE A 25 19.86 16.24 13.18
CA PHE A 25 20.15 17.31 12.24
C PHE A 25 18.99 18.30 12.14
N CYS A 26 17.75 17.82 12.06
CA CYS A 26 16.56 18.67 12.02
C CYS A 26 16.33 19.44 13.33
N GLU A 27 16.72 18.89 14.48
CA GLU A 27 16.62 19.57 15.79
C GLU A 27 17.51 20.82 15.87
N CYS A 28 18.57 20.89 15.07
CA CYS A 28 19.48 22.06 14.97
C CYS A 28 19.02 23.10 13.96
N MET A 29 17.93 22.87 13.21
CA MET A 29 17.45 23.76 12.15
C MET A 29 16.23 24.56 12.64
N GLN A 30 16.05 25.73 12.04
CA GLN A 30 14.79 26.45 12.22
C GLN A 30 13.65 25.61 11.56
N SER A 31 12.63 25.28 12.34
CA SER A 31 11.57 24.39 11.89
C SER A 31 10.22 25.10 11.77
N VAL A 32 9.43 24.71 10.79
CA VAL A 32 8.04 25.09 10.63
C VAL A 32 7.20 23.80 10.65
N VAL A 33 6.23 23.74 11.57
CA VAL A 33 5.36 22.58 11.70
C VAL A 33 4.07 22.83 10.93
N LEU A 34 3.81 22.00 9.91
CA LEU A 34 2.56 22.01 9.16
C LEU A 34 1.48 21.27 9.97
N LYS A 35 0.40 21.96 10.33
CA LYS A 35 -0.68 21.41 11.17
C LYS A 35 -1.96 21.11 10.42
N THR A 36 -2.19 21.78 9.28
CA THR A 36 -3.42 21.64 8.53
C THR A 36 -3.43 20.34 7.71
N VAL A 37 -4.44 19.52 7.90
CA VAL A 37 -4.64 18.28 7.14
C VAL A 37 -5.63 18.54 6.02
N PHE A 38 -5.20 18.37 4.77
CA PHE A 38 -6.04 18.54 3.57
C PHE A 38 -6.55 17.20 3.01
N ARG A 39 -6.08 16.08 3.54
CA ARG A 39 -6.38 14.74 3.00
C ARG A 39 -7.76 14.21 3.40
N SER A 40 -8.30 14.68 4.50
CA SER A 40 -9.61 14.29 5.00
C SER A 40 -10.35 15.48 5.59
N THR A 41 -11.67 15.52 5.40
CA THR A 41 -12.60 16.47 6.03
C THR A 41 -13.41 15.79 7.15
N ASP A 42 -13.23 14.50 7.37
CA ASP A 42 -13.88 13.73 8.44
C ASP A 42 -13.20 14.03 9.78
N ASN A 43 -13.87 14.80 10.62
CA ASN A 43 -13.36 15.22 11.92
C ASN A 43 -13.12 14.04 12.87
N ASP A 44 -13.98 13.05 12.90
CA ASP A 44 -13.86 11.90 13.80
C ASP A 44 -12.63 11.07 13.42
N HIS A 45 -12.43 10.90 12.12
CA HIS A 45 -11.22 10.28 11.59
C HIS A 45 -9.96 11.08 11.94
N LEU A 46 -9.99 12.40 11.82
CA LEU A 46 -8.85 13.26 12.15
C LEU A 46 -8.53 13.24 13.65
N VAL A 47 -9.54 13.23 14.51
CA VAL A 47 -9.38 13.08 15.96
C VAL A 47 -8.74 11.74 16.29
N PHE A 48 -9.23 10.64 15.71
CA PHE A 48 -8.64 9.33 15.87
C PHE A 48 -7.18 9.29 15.39
N LEU A 49 -6.87 9.80 14.21
CA LEU A 49 -5.50 9.86 13.69
C LEU A 49 -4.56 10.66 14.60
N ASN A 50 -4.99 11.79 15.13
CA ASN A 50 -4.21 12.57 16.06
C ASN A 50 -3.97 11.83 17.39
N ARG A 51 -4.94 11.08 17.87
CA ARG A 51 -4.83 10.28 19.09
C ARG A 51 -3.77 9.18 18.93
N ILE A 52 -3.82 8.42 17.85
CA ILE A 52 -2.86 7.33 17.58
C ILE A 52 -1.47 7.85 17.15
N ARG A 53 -1.39 9.07 16.62
CA ARG A 53 -0.13 9.70 16.24
C ARG A 53 0.75 10.00 17.45
N ASN A 54 0.14 10.38 18.56
CA ASN A 54 0.85 10.84 19.75
C ASN A 54 1.01 9.75 20.82
N LYS A 55 0.19 8.71 20.76
CA LYS A 55 0.20 7.63 21.74
C LYS A 55 -0.21 6.32 21.07
N GLN A 56 0.48 5.24 21.42
CA GLN A 56 0.03 3.91 20.98
C GLN A 56 -1.40 3.68 21.46
N PRO A 57 -2.34 3.32 20.57
CA PRO A 57 -3.72 3.09 20.94
C PRO A 57 -3.84 1.87 21.87
N ASP A 58 -4.66 1.99 22.88
CA ASP A 58 -5.09 0.85 23.67
C ASP A 58 -6.23 0.09 22.97
N ARG A 59 -6.55 -1.08 23.49
CA ARG A 59 -7.61 -1.93 22.93
C ARG A 59 -8.98 -1.23 22.92
N ALA A 60 -9.26 -0.45 23.96
CA ALA A 60 -10.53 0.28 24.07
C ALA A 60 -10.68 1.31 22.95
N THR A 61 -9.62 2.09 22.68
CA THR A 61 -9.58 3.05 21.56
C THR A 61 -9.78 2.38 20.22
N LEU A 62 -9.16 1.21 19.98
CA LEU A 62 -9.32 0.47 18.75
C LEU A 62 -10.73 -0.11 18.62
N THR A 63 -11.29 -0.64 19.69
CA THR A 63 -12.66 -1.19 19.70
C THR A 63 -13.69 -0.07 19.50
N GLU A 64 -13.50 1.10 20.12
CA GLU A 64 -14.37 2.25 19.91
C GLU A 64 -14.43 2.68 18.43
N TYR A 65 -13.28 2.67 17.76
CA TYR A 65 -13.18 3.16 16.37
C TYR A 65 -13.48 2.07 15.32
N PHE A 66 -13.07 0.82 15.56
CA PHE A 66 -13.15 -0.28 14.59
C PHE A 66 -14.09 -1.42 14.99
N GLY A 67 -14.78 -1.32 16.14
CA GLY A 67 -15.49 -2.45 16.72
C GLY A 67 -16.52 -3.08 15.79
N ASP A 68 -17.22 -2.27 15.01
CA ASP A 68 -18.18 -2.69 13.99
C ASP A 68 -17.55 -3.18 12.68
N ARG A 69 -16.23 -2.99 12.52
CA ARG A 69 -15.43 -3.31 11.33
C ARG A 69 -14.40 -4.41 11.59
N HIS A 70 -14.44 -4.99 12.77
CA HIS A 70 -13.57 -6.10 13.12
C HIS A 70 -14.29 -7.42 12.84
N TRP A 71 -13.72 -8.21 11.93
CA TRP A 71 -14.26 -9.52 11.57
C TRP A 71 -13.26 -10.60 11.98
N ASP A 72 -13.76 -11.59 12.74
CA ASP A 72 -12.98 -12.76 13.10
C ASP A 72 -13.24 -13.86 12.04
N MET A 73 -12.43 -13.83 11.00
CA MET A 73 -12.51 -14.77 9.88
C MET A 73 -11.12 -15.09 9.36
N ASP A 74 -11.00 -16.20 8.65
CA ASP A 74 -9.73 -16.55 8.05
C ASP A 74 -9.38 -15.64 6.86
N MET A 75 -8.11 -15.69 6.44
CA MET A 75 -7.58 -14.85 5.36
C MET A 75 -8.34 -15.06 4.05
N ARG A 76 -8.71 -16.29 3.72
CA ARG A 76 -9.36 -16.61 2.45
C ARG A 76 -10.80 -16.11 2.41
N GLU A 77 -11.52 -16.27 3.51
CA GLU A 77 -12.87 -15.74 3.69
C GLU A 77 -12.88 -14.21 3.65
N ALA A 78 -11.95 -13.58 4.37
CA ALA A 78 -11.80 -12.13 4.37
C ALA A 78 -11.53 -11.59 2.96
N VAL A 79 -10.62 -12.23 2.22
CA VAL A 79 -10.31 -11.83 0.83
C VAL A 79 -11.53 -12.02 -0.07
N GLN A 80 -12.27 -13.11 0.07
CA GLN A 80 -13.49 -13.33 -0.69
C GLN A 80 -14.52 -12.23 -0.41
N LEU A 81 -14.76 -11.91 0.85
CA LEU A 81 -15.67 -10.84 1.24
C LEU A 81 -15.28 -9.49 0.63
N GLY A 82 -13.99 -9.13 0.69
CA GLY A 82 -13.49 -7.90 0.08
C GLY A 82 -13.68 -7.87 -1.45
N MET A 83 -13.49 -9.01 -2.12
CA MET A 83 -13.74 -9.12 -3.55
C MET A 83 -15.22 -8.95 -3.88
N ASP A 84 -16.12 -9.49 -3.06
CA ASP A 84 -17.56 -9.36 -3.25
C ASP A 84 -18.03 -7.93 -2.99
N MET A 85 -17.51 -7.27 -1.97
CA MET A 85 -17.75 -5.85 -1.70
C MET A 85 -17.27 -4.96 -2.87
N ALA A 86 -16.12 -5.28 -3.45
CA ALA A 86 -15.62 -4.56 -4.63
C ALA A 86 -16.56 -4.71 -5.83
N ARG A 87 -17.07 -5.92 -6.09
CA ARG A 87 -18.04 -6.20 -7.17
C ARG A 87 -19.35 -5.44 -6.95
N GLN A 88 -19.88 -5.47 -5.71
CA GLN A 88 -21.15 -4.83 -5.37
C GLN A 88 -21.07 -3.31 -5.45
N SER A 89 -19.98 -2.73 -4.96
CA SER A 89 -19.80 -1.28 -4.92
C SER A 89 -19.30 -0.67 -6.24
N GLY A 90 -18.77 -1.50 -7.14
CA GLY A 90 -18.07 -1.05 -8.34
C GLY A 90 -16.75 -0.30 -8.05
N LYS A 91 -16.28 -0.34 -6.80
CA LYS A 91 -15.05 0.34 -6.37
C LYS A 91 -13.94 -0.67 -6.08
N PRO A 92 -12.69 -0.38 -6.41
CA PRO A 92 -11.58 -1.26 -6.09
C PRO A 92 -11.41 -1.38 -4.58
N PHE A 93 -11.21 -2.60 -4.09
CA PHE A 93 -10.88 -2.88 -2.71
C PHE A 93 -9.35 -2.95 -2.56
N THR A 94 -8.80 -2.30 -1.54
CA THR A 94 -7.35 -2.30 -1.29
C THR A 94 -7.06 -2.96 0.03
N TRP A 95 -6.24 -4.00 0.00
CA TRP A 95 -5.74 -4.69 1.18
C TRP A 95 -4.49 -4.00 1.71
N LEU A 96 -4.46 -3.73 3.02
CA LEU A 96 -3.30 -3.21 3.71
C LEU A 96 -2.73 -4.30 4.61
N THR A 97 -1.45 -4.57 4.47
CA THR A 97 -0.73 -5.54 5.30
C THR A 97 0.51 -4.89 5.89
N SER A 98 0.92 -5.35 7.05
CA SER A 98 2.11 -4.83 7.74
C SER A 98 3.43 -5.40 7.17
N THR A 99 3.36 -6.48 6.40
CA THR A 99 4.54 -7.18 5.87
C THR A 99 4.37 -7.60 4.42
N ASN A 100 5.48 -7.74 3.69
CA ASN A 100 5.49 -8.29 2.34
C ASN A 100 4.96 -9.73 2.29
N LYS A 101 5.23 -10.53 3.35
CA LYS A 101 4.69 -11.89 3.47
C LYS A 101 3.16 -11.87 3.54
N GLY A 102 2.59 -10.97 4.35
CA GLY A 102 1.14 -10.79 4.42
C GLY A 102 0.54 -10.37 3.08
N ALA A 103 1.21 -9.45 2.35
CA ALA A 103 0.77 -9.06 1.02
C ALA A 103 0.77 -10.24 0.03
N SER A 104 1.80 -11.09 0.05
CA SER A 104 1.85 -12.30 -0.77
C SER A 104 0.72 -13.26 -0.43
N GLN A 105 0.44 -13.49 0.85
CA GLN A 105 -0.64 -14.36 1.29
C GLN A 105 -2.02 -13.86 0.83
N VAL A 106 -2.28 -12.55 0.90
CA VAL A 106 -3.51 -11.93 0.37
C VAL A 106 -3.61 -12.16 -1.14
N CYS A 107 -2.51 -11.93 -1.87
CA CYS A 107 -2.49 -12.17 -3.32
C CYS A 107 -2.77 -13.65 -3.66
N GLU A 108 -2.15 -14.59 -2.96
CA GLU A 108 -2.38 -16.03 -3.14
C GLU A 108 -3.84 -16.40 -2.87
N ALA A 109 -4.43 -15.90 -1.77
CA ALA A 109 -5.83 -16.11 -1.46
C ALA A 109 -6.76 -15.53 -2.53
N ALA A 110 -6.47 -14.32 -3.03
CA ALA A 110 -7.25 -13.69 -4.11
C ALA A 110 -7.19 -14.52 -5.39
N LEU A 111 -6.01 -15.00 -5.77
CA LEU A 111 -5.83 -15.86 -6.95
C LEU A 111 -6.60 -17.19 -6.81
N ALA A 112 -6.51 -17.82 -5.65
CA ALA A 112 -7.25 -19.04 -5.35
C ALA A 112 -8.78 -18.84 -5.45
N ASN A 113 -9.30 -17.71 -4.90
CA ASN A 113 -10.70 -17.36 -4.99
C ASN A 113 -11.16 -17.03 -6.42
N MET A 114 -10.24 -16.61 -7.30
CA MET A 114 -10.49 -16.43 -8.73
C MET A 114 -10.36 -17.73 -9.53
N GLY A 115 -10.05 -18.85 -8.90
CA GLY A 115 -9.80 -20.14 -9.57
C GLY A 115 -8.52 -20.14 -10.41
N ILE A 116 -7.56 -19.28 -10.07
CA ILE A 116 -6.29 -19.17 -10.78
C ILE A 116 -5.24 -19.99 -10.03
N SER A 117 -4.67 -20.95 -10.73
CA SER A 117 -3.56 -21.78 -10.22
C SER A 117 -2.21 -21.09 -10.43
N SER A 118 -1.21 -21.47 -9.62
CA SER A 118 0.18 -21.04 -9.85
C SER A 118 0.74 -21.48 -11.20
N THR A 119 0.14 -22.50 -11.83
CA THR A 119 0.46 -22.96 -13.18
C THR A 119 -0.09 -22.06 -14.29
N ASP A 120 -1.08 -21.23 -13.97
CA ASP A 120 -1.65 -20.26 -14.91
C ASP A 120 -0.84 -18.94 -14.95
N LEU A 121 0.23 -18.88 -14.14
CA LEU A 121 1.16 -17.76 -14.13
C LEU A 121 1.98 -17.80 -15.41
N ALA A 122 1.59 -17.02 -16.41
CA ALA A 122 2.46 -16.76 -17.54
C ALA A 122 3.68 -15.95 -17.07
N ASP A 123 4.85 -16.23 -17.62
CA ASP A 123 6.04 -15.40 -17.46
C ASP A 123 5.76 -14.03 -18.09
N GLY A 124 5.16 -13.15 -17.32
CA GLY A 124 4.87 -11.79 -17.73
C GLY A 124 6.04 -10.90 -17.34
N TYR A 125 6.78 -10.43 -18.33
CA TYR A 125 7.83 -9.44 -18.12
C TYR A 125 7.22 -8.03 -18.14
N LEU A 126 7.13 -7.37 -17.00
CA LEU A 126 7.25 -5.91 -17.01
C LEU A 126 8.73 -5.62 -17.22
N CYS A 127 9.10 -5.44 -18.48
CA CYS A 127 10.48 -5.42 -18.91
C CYS A 127 11.18 -4.15 -18.44
N ASP A 128 11.94 -4.26 -17.38
CA ASP A 128 13.25 -3.63 -17.34
C ASP A 128 14.28 -4.74 -17.70
N PRO A 129 14.89 -4.70 -18.89
CA PRO A 129 15.89 -5.70 -19.30
C PRO A 129 17.12 -5.73 -18.38
N ASN A 130 17.30 -4.72 -17.52
CA ASN A 130 18.35 -4.65 -16.52
C ASN A 130 17.90 -5.11 -15.13
N SER A 131 16.63 -5.44 -14.92
CA SER A 131 16.14 -5.95 -13.67
C SER A 131 16.49 -7.43 -13.51
N LYS A 132 17.40 -7.75 -12.59
CA LYS A 132 17.75 -9.13 -12.23
C LYS A 132 16.63 -9.86 -11.46
N SER A 133 15.49 -9.24 -11.22
CA SER A 133 14.38 -9.85 -10.53
C SER A 133 13.40 -10.43 -11.56
N ASN A 134 13.37 -11.75 -11.69
CA ASN A 134 12.30 -12.50 -12.34
C ASN A 134 11.01 -12.32 -11.52
N LEU A 135 10.34 -11.19 -11.71
CA LEU A 135 9.00 -10.99 -11.19
C LEU A 135 8.05 -11.78 -12.08
N ARG A 136 7.61 -12.93 -11.61
CA ARG A 136 6.46 -13.60 -12.18
C ARG A 136 5.25 -12.72 -11.95
N ILE A 137 4.78 -12.08 -13.01
CA ILE A 137 3.58 -11.26 -12.98
C ILE A 137 2.47 -12.09 -13.60
N LEU A 138 1.35 -12.13 -12.89
CA LEU A 138 0.15 -12.73 -13.42
C LEU A 138 -0.41 -11.81 -14.52
N ALA A 139 -0.07 -12.10 -15.75
CA ALA A 139 -0.49 -11.31 -16.92
C ALA A 139 -1.83 -11.81 -17.46
N ARG A 140 -2.87 -11.87 -16.62
CA ARG A 140 -4.22 -12.21 -17.06
C ARG A 140 -5.04 -10.95 -17.29
N PRO A 141 -5.73 -10.77 -18.42
CA PRO A 141 -6.58 -9.62 -18.67
C PRO A 141 -7.62 -9.42 -17.54
N GLY A 142 -7.83 -8.16 -17.15
CA GLY A 142 -8.76 -7.78 -16.09
C GLY A 142 -8.15 -7.75 -14.67
N ILE A 143 -6.91 -8.21 -14.48
CA ILE A 143 -6.24 -8.14 -13.18
C ILE A 143 -5.81 -6.71 -12.89
N LEU A 144 -6.13 -6.25 -11.67
CA LEU A 144 -5.67 -4.98 -11.15
C LEU A 144 -4.28 -5.16 -10.54
N ILE A 145 -3.32 -4.38 -11.00
CA ILE A 145 -1.95 -4.37 -10.50
C ILE A 145 -1.58 -3.00 -9.94
N ARG A 146 -0.66 -2.99 -8.99
CA ARG A 146 -0.08 -1.77 -8.46
C ARG A 146 1.37 -1.68 -8.89
N LEU A 147 1.74 -0.55 -9.49
CA LEU A 147 3.13 -0.31 -9.86
C LEU A 147 3.99 -0.12 -8.62
N SER A 148 5.06 -0.90 -8.48
CA SER A 148 5.98 -0.85 -7.34
C SER A 148 7.18 0.08 -7.56
N ARG A 149 7.33 0.64 -8.76
CA ARG A 149 8.43 1.52 -9.17
C ARG A 149 7.93 2.66 -10.05
N ASN A 150 8.77 3.70 -10.19
CA ASN A 150 8.55 4.75 -11.17
C ASN A 150 9.11 4.25 -12.52
N PHE A 151 8.23 4.01 -13.49
CA PHE A 151 8.62 3.59 -14.84
C PHE A 151 8.75 4.80 -15.78
N ASP A 152 7.74 5.65 -15.79
CA ASP A 152 7.73 6.88 -16.58
C ASP A 152 6.87 7.94 -15.86
N LYS A 153 7.56 8.87 -15.19
CA LYS A 153 6.90 9.93 -14.41
C LYS A 153 6.12 10.89 -15.29
N SER A 154 6.60 11.13 -16.50
CA SER A 154 5.98 12.07 -17.44
C SER A 154 4.61 11.58 -17.92
N ARG A 155 4.43 10.26 -18.00
CA ARG A 155 3.19 9.59 -18.42
C ARG A 155 2.34 9.13 -17.22
N GLY A 156 2.75 9.40 -16.00
CA GLY A 156 2.01 9.02 -14.79
C GLY A 156 2.26 7.58 -14.32
N PHE A 157 3.21 6.86 -14.92
CA PHE A 157 3.59 5.52 -14.46
C PHE A 157 4.52 5.60 -13.26
N VAL A 158 3.95 5.92 -12.12
CA VAL A 158 4.67 6.14 -10.88
C VAL A 158 4.40 5.03 -9.87
N ASN A 159 5.29 4.90 -8.89
CA ASN A 159 5.11 3.98 -7.77
C ASN A 159 3.77 4.25 -7.07
N GLY A 160 3.00 3.20 -6.85
CA GLY A 160 1.67 3.27 -6.24
C GLY A 160 0.53 3.47 -7.24
N ALA A 161 0.80 3.81 -8.50
CA ALA A 161 -0.23 3.89 -9.52
C ALA A 161 -0.91 2.53 -9.75
N MET A 162 -2.22 2.56 -9.95
CA MET A 162 -3.01 1.37 -10.25
C MET A 162 -3.14 1.23 -11.77
N ALA A 163 -3.04 0.00 -12.24
CA ALA A 163 -3.21 -0.35 -13.64
C ALA A 163 -4.02 -1.64 -13.78
N VAL A 164 -4.71 -1.79 -14.89
CA VAL A 164 -5.42 -3.02 -15.26
C VAL A 164 -4.66 -3.70 -16.37
N VAL A 165 -4.45 -5.00 -16.26
CA VAL A 165 -3.87 -5.79 -17.36
C VAL A 165 -4.91 -5.89 -18.47
N VAL A 166 -4.59 -5.34 -19.64
CA VAL A 166 -5.49 -5.33 -20.80
C VAL A 166 -5.26 -6.57 -21.67
N GLU A 167 -3.99 -6.89 -21.92
CA GLU A 167 -3.60 -7.98 -22.81
C GLU A 167 -2.29 -8.60 -22.32
N SER A 168 -2.13 -9.90 -22.54
CA SER A 168 -0.88 -10.62 -22.32
C SER A 168 -0.19 -10.82 -23.67
N LEU A 169 0.88 -10.09 -23.90
CA LEU A 169 1.73 -10.33 -25.07
C LEU A 169 2.56 -11.60 -24.82
N ARG A 170 2.18 -12.69 -25.47
CA ARG A 170 3.04 -13.87 -25.57
C ARG A 170 4.13 -13.55 -26.58
N HIS A 171 5.37 -13.42 -26.16
CA HIS A 171 6.48 -13.52 -27.09
C HIS A 171 6.58 -14.96 -27.58
N ASN A 172 6.32 -15.14 -28.91
CA ASN A 172 6.63 -16.38 -29.60
C ASN A 172 8.15 -16.53 -29.72
#